data_a54d16ac1c90101e5f68c50f99267b41
#
_entry.id   a54d16ac1c90101e5f68c50f99267b41
#
_cell.length_a   1.000
_cell.length_b   1.000
_cell.length_c   1.000
_cell.angle_alpha   90.00
_cell.angle_beta   90.00
_cell.angle_gamma   90.00
#
_symmetry.space_group_name_H-M   'P 1'
#
loop_
_entity.id
_entity.type
_entity.pdbx_description
1 polymer ?
#
loop_
_entity_poly.entity_id
_entity_poly.type
_entity_poly.pdbx_seq_one_letter_code
_entity_poly.pdbx_strand_id
1 'polypeptide(L)'
;MLKRIALFSLLSCASAMIFANVETLKNNLNQQYPNIHVSNIQATEMTGLYSANLDNQIIYLDENAQHMFIGSMVRLKDQKNLTKDLVLKQNSIDWKQLPLKDAIKTVKGNGKQQLAIFSDPNCPYCKKLEAELDKLNDVTIYTFIYPLKAQSITVSKSIWCDPNQAYAWKNLLQKNVEPKEKTCTNPIDRNLELGKKLGIEGTPTLIFGNGLKMVGGRSAEDIRMIWKELGL
;
A
#
# COMPACT_ATOMS: atom_id res chain seq x y z
N MET A 1 38.20 34.29 14.43
CA MET A 1 37.68 32.89 14.20
C MET A 1 36.64 32.53 15.26
N LEU A 2 35.51 33.26 15.36
CA LEU A 2 34.50 33.00 16.40
C LEU A 2 33.09 33.38 15.92
N LYS A 3 32.60 32.78 14.82
CA LYS A 3 31.23 33.06 14.31
C LYS A 3 30.53 31.85 13.66
N ARG A 4 30.96 30.60 13.89
CA ARG A 4 30.35 29.40 13.25
C ARG A 4 29.72 28.39 14.23
N ILE A 5 29.63 28.65 15.54
CA ILE A 5 29.14 27.67 16.53
C ILE A 5 27.68 27.91 16.94
N ALA A 6 27.07 29.06 16.62
CA ALA A 6 25.72 29.41 17.10
C ALA A 6 24.54 28.86 16.22
N LEU A 7 24.81 28.31 15.04
CA LEU A 7 23.69 27.89 14.13
C LEU A 7 23.25 26.42 14.28
N PHE A 8 24.03 25.59 14.99
CA PHE A 8 23.71 24.16 15.17
C PHE A 8 22.84 23.87 16.41
N SER A 9 22.73 24.77 17.38
CA SER A 9 21.93 24.53 18.59
C SER A 9 20.45 24.83 18.47
N LEU A 10 20.04 25.63 17.49
CA LEU A 10 18.62 26.01 17.27
C LEU A 10 17.79 24.91 16.59
N LEU A 11 18.39 24.06 15.75
CA LEU A 11 17.66 22.97 15.05
C LEU A 11 17.35 21.79 15.99
N SER A 12 18.18 21.52 17.00
CA SER A 12 17.96 20.44 17.96
C SER A 12 16.86 20.74 18.97
N CYS A 13 16.62 22.02 19.31
CA CYS A 13 15.60 22.43 20.25
C CYS A 13 14.16 22.29 19.69
N ALA A 14 13.96 22.58 18.39
CA ALA A 14 12.64 22.49 17.76
C ALA A 14 12.15 21.04 17.65
N SER A 15 13.04 20.10 17.32
CA SER A 15 12.69 18.68 17.26
C SER A 15 12.31 18.11 18.63
N ALA A 16 13.01 18.51 19.69
CA ALA A 16 12.73 18.07 21.05
C ALA A 16 11.36 18.56 21.57
N MET A 17 10.96 19.78 21.23
CA MET A 17 9.64 20.33 21.61
C MET A 17 8.48 19.60 20.91
N ILE A 18 8.63 19.23 19.64
CA ILE A 18 7.59 18.49 18.90
C ILE A 18 7.38 17.11 19.51
N PHE A 19 8.44 16.40 19.87
CA PHE A 19 8.35 15.09 20.52
C PHE A 19 7.69 15.18 21.90
N ALA A 20 8.02 16.21 22.69
CA ALA A 20 7.42 16.42 24.01
C ALA A 20 5.89 16.63 23.92
N ASN A 21 5.43 17.41 22.94
CA ASN A 21 4.01 17.68 22.76
C ASN A 21 3.22 16.45 22.26
N VAL A 22 3.79 15.63 21.39
CA VAL A 22 3.16 14.37 20.94
C VAL A 22 3.01 13.38 22.10
N GLU A 23 4.02 13.26 22.95
CA GLU A 23 3.97 12.37 24.12
C GLU A 23 2.95 12.87 25.16
N THR A 24 2.88 14.18 25.36
CA THR A 24 1.87 14.81 26.24
C THR A 24 0.44 14.52 25.73
N LEU A 25 0.19 14.71 24.44
CA LEU A 25 -1.11 14.38 23.82
C LEU A 25 -1.46 12.91 24.02
N LYS A 26 -0.52 12.01 23.78
CA LYS A 26 -0.72 10.56 23.96
C LYS A 26 -1.06 10.20 25.41
N ASN A 27 -0.38 10.81 26.37
CA ASN A 27 -0.65 10.61 27.80
C ASN A 27 -2.04 11.14 28.18
N ASN A 28 -2.43 12.33 27.69
CA ASN A 28 -3.74 12.91 27.90
C ASN A 28 -4.86 12.01 27.34
N LEU A 29 -4.68 11.49 26.12
CA LEU A 29 -5.64 10.55 25.50
C LEU A 29 -5.79 9.28 26.32
N ASN A 30 -4.69 8.65 26.72
CA ASN A 30 -4.72 7.41 27.51
C ASN A 30 -5.38 7.59 28.88
N GLN A 31 -5.19 8.76 29.51
CA GLN A 31 -5.76 9.05 30.83
C GLN A 31 -7.25 9.42 30.76
N GLN A 32 -7.63 10.25 29.77
CA GLN A 32 -8.98 10.78 29.68
C GLN A 32 -9.92 9.86 28.88
N TYR A 33 -9.37 9.15 27.90
CA TYR A 33 -10.15 8.32 26.94
C TYR A 33 -9.49 6.94 26.71
N PRO A 34 -9.40 6.07 27.73
CA PRO A 34 -8.67 4.81 27.66
C PRO A 34 -9.20 3.83 26.60
N ASN A 35 -10.44 4.02 26.14
CA ASN A 35 -11.06 3.20 25.09
C ASN A 35 -10.80 3.73 23.66
N ILE A 36 -10.16 4.90 23.51
CA ILE A 36 -9.83 5.46 22.19
C ILE A 36 -8.37 5.13 21.88
N HIS A 37 -8.15 4.17 20.99
CA HIS A 37 -6.81 3.75 20.60
C HIS A 37 -6.41 4.40 19.28
N VAL A 38 -5.58 5.43 19.36
CA VAL A 38 -5.01 6.07 18.19
C VAL A 38 -3.54 5.64 17.97
N SER A 39 -3.15 5.64 16.71
CA SER A 39 -1.77 5.36 16.30
C SER A 39 -1.23 6.47 15.40
N ASN A 40 0.09 6.48 15.14
CA ASN A 40 0.74 7.40 14.21
C ASN A 40 0.43 8.89 14.46
N ILE A 41 0.46 9.32 15.73
CA ILE A 41 0.27 10.74 16.08
C ILE A 41 1.44 11.56 15.50
N GLN A 42 1.12 12.58 14.70
CA GLN A 42 2.09 13.47 14.05
C GLN A 42 1.61 14.92 14.12
N ALA A 43 2.54 15.86 14.32
CA ALA A 43 2.22 17.27 14.20
C ALA A 43 1.78 17.61 12.77
N THR A 44 0.81 18.51 12.64
CA THR A 44 0.38 19.07 11.35
C THR A 44 1.07 20.40 11.07
N GLU A 45 0.76 21.02 9.91
CA GLU A 45 1.20 22.38 9.61
C GLU A 45 0.53 23.44 10.50
N MET A 46 -0.55 23.08 11.19
CA MET A 46 -1.24 23.96 12.14
C MET A 46 -0.71 23.70 13.55
N THR A 47 -0.17 24.75 14.18
CA THR A 47 0.30 24.66 15.57
C THR A 47 -0.84 24.22 16.50
N GLY A 48 -0.54 23.28 17.40
CA GLY A 48 -1.53 22.75 18.35
C GLY A 48 -2.51 21.73 17.76
N LEU A 49 -2.37 21.35 16.47
CA LEU A 49 -3.21 20.35 15.82
C LEU A 49 -2.34 19.17 15.38
N TYR A 50 -2.78 17.97 15.69
CA TYR A 50 -2.09 16.71 15.40
C TYR A 50 -2.97 15.82 14.54
N SER A 51 -2.39 15.11 13.57
CA SER A 51 -3.04 14.01 12.87
C SER A 51 -2.75 12.71 13.57
N ALA A 52 -3.71 11.80 13.57
CA ALA A 52 -3.58 10.44 14.09
C ALA A 52 -4.44 9.46 13.29
N ASN A 53 -4.19 8.16 13.47
CA ASN A 53 -5.02 7.11 12.90
C ASN A 53 -5.95 6.54 13.97
N LEU A 54 -7.24 6.50 13.66
CA LEU A 54 -8.27 5.80 14.42
C LEU A 54 -9.01 4.86 13.44
N ASP A 55 -8.98 3.56 13.70
CA ASP A 55 -9.68 2.54 12.88
C ASP A 55 -9.49 2.70 11.35
N ASN A 56 -8.25 2.87 10.90
CA ASN A 56 -7.86 3.12 9.50
C ASN A 56 -8.30 4.48 8.92
N GLN A 57 -8.82 5.38 9.74
CA GLN A 57 -9.20 6.73 9.36
C GLN A 57 -8.20 7.75 9.90
N ILE A 58 -7.84 8.76 9.09
CA ILE A 58 -7.11 9.93 9.57
C ILE A 58 -8.07 10.83 10.33
N ILE A 59 -7.71 11.12 11.57
CA ILE A 59 -8.37 12.10 12.44
C ILE A 59 -7.40 13.21 12.82
N TYR A 60 -7.94 14.29 13.36
CA TYR A 60 -7.15 15.39 13.91
C TYR A 60 -7.54 15.64 15.36
N LEU A 61 -6.55 15.96 16.19
CA LEU A 61 -6.71 16.17 17.63
C LEU A 61 -6.03 17.47 18.03
N ASP A 62 -6.62 18.20 18.95
CA ASP A 62 -5.93 19.31 19.61
C ASP A 62 -4.90 18.79 20.62
N GLU A 63 -3.96 19.63 21.02
CA GLU A 63 -2.84 19.25 21.92
C GLU A 63 -3.28 18.78 23.31
N ASN A 64 -4.48 19.16 23.74
CA ASN A 64 -5.03 18.80 25.05
C ASN A 64 -5.96 17.59 25.01
N ALA A 65 -6.14 16.97 23.86
CA ALA A 65 -7.09 15.86 23.63
C ALA A 65 -8.55 16.21 23.97
N GLN A 66 -8.95 17.48 23.83
CA GLN A 66 -10.32 17.90 24.14
C GLN A 66 -11.25 17.81 22.92
N HIS A 67 -10.70 17.91 21.71
CA HIS A 67 -11.49 17.91 20.47
C HIS A 67 -10.88 16.96 19.45
N MET A 68 -11.79 16.24 18.77
CA MET A 68 -11.46 15.41 17.62
C MET A 68 -12.16 15.96 16.38
N PHE A 69 -11.43 16.11 15.29
CA PHE A 69 -11.96 16.49 13.99
C PHE A 69 -11.86 15.32 13.04
N ILE A 70 -12.95 15.01 12.36
CA ILE A 70 -13.03 13.98 11.33
C ILE A 70 -13.32 14.66 10.01
N GLY A 71 -12.43 14.52 9.04
CA GLY A 71 -12.59 15.19 7.75
C GLY A 71 -11.26 15.41 7.02
N SER A 72 -11.28 16.30 6.02
CA SER A 72 -10.10 16.61 5.22
C SER A 72 -9.52 17.98 5.57
N MET A 73 -8.22 18.02 5.81
CA MET A 73 -7.43 19.23 5.90
C MET A 73 -6.96 19.63 4.51
N VAL A 74 -7.36 20.82 4.04
CA VAL A 74 -6.95 21.36 2.75
C VAL A 74 -6.16 22.64 2.98
N ARG A 75 -4.96 22.70 2.45
CA ARG A 75 -4.14 23.91 2.49
C ARG A 75 -4.63 24.86 1.40
N LEU A 76 -5.16 26.04 1.80
CA LEU A 76 -5.83 26.97 0.88
C LEU A 76 -4.90 27.60 -0.16
N LYS A 77 -3.62 27.79 0.20
CA LYS A 77 -2.62 28.42 -0.67
C LYS A 77 -2.48 27.73 -2.05
N ASP A 78 -2.53 26.39 -2.06
CA ASP A 78 -2.32 25.57 -3.25
C ASP A 78 -3.43 24.52 -3.43
N GLN A 79 -4.50 24.63 -2.65
CA GLN A 79 -5.65 23.70 -2.64
C GLN A 79 -5.26 22.23 -2.40
N LYS A 80 -4.11 22.02 -1.75
CA LYS A 80 -3.59 20.69 -1.51
C LYS A 80 -4.33 19.99 -0.37
N ASN A 81 -4.88 18.80 -0.62
CA ASN A 81 -5.51 17.98 0.41
C ASN A 81 -4.45 17.19 1.18
N LEU A 82 -4.08 17.70 2.37
CA LEU A 82 -3.06 17.12 3.24
C LEU A 82 -3.50 15.77 3.84
N THR A 83 -4.79 15.60 4.08
CA THR A 83 -5.35 14.31 4.55
C THR A 83 -5.19 13.23 3.49
N LYS A 84 -5.41 13.54 2.21
CA LYS A 84 -5.17 12.60 1.10
C LYS A 84 -3.71 12.14 1.08
N ASP A 85 -2.76 13.05 1.28
CA ASP A 85 -1.33 12.71 1.34
C ASP A 85 -1.01 11.77 2.52
N LEU A 86 -1.60 12.01 3.69
CA LEU A 86 -1.42 11.14 4.86
C LEU A 86 -2.01 9.75 4.61
N VAL A 87 -3.21 9.65 4.03
CA VAL A 87 -3.84 8.37 3.66
C VAL A 87 -3.00 7.62 2.64
N LEU A 88 -2.49 8.30 1.62
CA LEU A 88 -1.60 7.69 0.62
C LEU A 88 -0.32 7.17 1.28
N LYS A 89 0.31 7.96 2.15
CA LYS A 89 1.53 7.58 2.87
C LYS A 89 1.29 6.38 3.80
N GLN A 90 0.19 6.36 4.52
CA GLN A 90 -0.20 5.27 5.42
C GLN A 90 -0.41 3.95 4.66
N ASN A 91 -0.99 4.02 3.48
CA ASN A 91 -1.29 2.86 2.63
C ASN A 91 -0.18 2.57 1.60
N SER A 92 1.01 3.14 1.77
CA SER A 92 2.11 2.92 0.84
C SER A 92 3.06 1.81 1.30
N ILE A 93 3.53 1.06 0.33
CA ILE A 93 4.60 0.07 0.46
C ILE A 93 5.78 0.61 -0.34
N ASP A 94 6.98 0.61 0.24
CA ASP A 94 8.16 0.92 -0.55
C ASP A 94 8.32 -0.11 -1.68
N TRP A 95 8.15 0.35 -2.92
CA TRP A 95 8.26 -0.48 -4.13
C TRP A 95 9.57 -1.28 -4.19
N LYS A 96 10.66 -0.72 -3.64
CA LYS A 96 11.97 -1.38 -3.62
C LYS A 96 12.02 -2.61 -2.72
N GLN A 97 11.06 -2.77 -1.80
CA GLN A 97 10.95 -3.96 -0.95
C GLN A 97 10.30 -5.15 -1.67
N LEU A 98 9.74 -4.94 -2.86
CA LEU A 98 9.10 -6.00 -3.63
C LEU A 98 10.17 -6.84 -4.36
N PRO A 99 10.31 -8.14 -4.07
CA PRO A 99 11.22 -9.04 -4.78
C PRO A 99 10.61 -9.41 -6.15
N LEU A 100 10.67 -8.50 -7.12
CA LEU A 100 10.00 -8.62 -8.42
C LEU A 100 10.36 -9.90 -9.20
N LYS A 101 11.50 -10.54 -8.89
CA LYS A 101 11.89 -11.85 -9.43
C LYS A 101 10.97 -13.00 -8.99
N ASP A 102 10.24 -12.84 -7.88
CA ASP A 102 9.32 -13.81 -7.32
C ASP A 102 7.87 -13.60 -7.83
N ALA A 103 7.69 -12.73 -8.82
CA ALA A 103 6.42 -12.46 -9.49
C ALA A 103 6.44 -12.86 -10.97
N ILE A 104 5.29 -13.26 -11.49
CA ILE A 104 5.08 -13.40 -12.93
C ILE A 104 5.09 -12.00 -13.55
N LYS A 105 6.00 -11.74 -14.48
CA LYS A 105 6.10 -10.47 -15.17
C LYS A 105 5.36 -10.50 -16.50
N THR A 106 4.44 -9.55 -16.70
CA THR A 106 3.74 -9.33 -17.97
C THR A 106 3.95 -7.89 -18.42
N VAL A 107 4.40 -7.68 -19.66
CA VAL A 107 4.60 -6.33 -20.23
C VAL A 107 3.60 -6.13 -21.36
N LYS A 108 2.95 -4.98 -21.36
CA LYS A 108 2.01 -4.52 -22.40
C LYS A 108 2.43 -3.16 -22.90
N GLY A 109 2.41 -2.97 -24.21
CA GLY A 109 2.86 -1.73 -24.83
C GLY A 109 4.30 -1.39 -24.46
N ASN A 110 4.56 -0.13 -24.10
CA ASN A 110 5.89 0.34 -23.69
C ASN A 110 6.26 -0.04 -22.23
N GLY A 111 5.32 -0.61 -21.47
CA GLY A 111 5.55 -1.05 -20.09
C GLY A 111 5.85 0.04 -19.07
N LYS A 112 5.59 1.31 -19.39
CA LYS A 112 5.99 2.47 -18.58
C LYS A 112 5.34 2.46 -17.19
N GLN A 113 4.05 2.18 -17.10
CA GLN A 113 3.34 2.10 -15.83
C GLN A 113 3.72 0.81 -15.10
N GLN A 114 3.79 0.86 -13.78
CA GLN A 114 4.12 -0.31 -12.97
C GLN A 114 3.00 -0.64 -12.01
N LEU A 115 2.65 -1.93 -11.96
CA LEU A 115 1.61 -2.47 -11.09
C LEU A 115 2.05 -3.82 -10.54
N ALA A 116 2.12 -3.96 -9.22
CA ALA A 116 2.28 -5.25 -8.57
C ALA A 116 0.94 -5.71 -8.01
N ILE A 117 0.65 -7.00 -8.10
CA ILE A 117 -0.63 -7.57 -7.71
C ILE A 117 -0.38 -8.84 -6.91
N PHE A 118 -0.93 -8.91 -5.69
CA PHE A 118 -1.02 -10.15 -4.92
C PHE A 118 -2.34 -10.83 -5.26
N SER A 119 -2.29 -12.02 -5.85
CA SER A 119 -3.45 -12.63 -6.48
C SER A 119 -3.50 -14.14 -6.22
N ASP A 120 -4.69 -14.64 -5.83
CA ASP A 120 -4.97 -16.06 -5.62
C ASP A 120 -5.64 -16.64 -6.88
N PRO A 121 -5.14 -17.75 -7.46
CA PRO A 121 -5.68 -18.33 -8.67
C PRO A 121 -7.15 -18.79 -8.56
N ASN A 122 -7.62 -19.08 -7.36
CA ASN A 122 -9.00 -19.51 -7.10
C ASN A 122 -9.89 -18.38 -6.53
N CYS A 123 -9.40 -17.13 -6.52
CA CYS A 123 -10.19 -15.99 -6.05
C CYS A 123 -11.08 -15.46 -7.18
N PRO A 124 -12.42 -15.40 -7.01
CA PRO A 124 -13.33 -14.89 -8.04
C PRO A 124 -13.05 -13.42 -8.43
N TYR A 125 -12.65 -12.60 -7.45
CA TYR A 125 -12.31 -11.20 -7.70
C TYR A 125 -10.99 -11.06 -8.47
N CYS A 126 -10.03 -11.97 -8.27
CA CYS A 126 -8.80 -12.03 -9.06
C CYS A 126 -9.10 -12.38 -10.52
N LYS A 127 -10.00 -13.36 -10.76
CA LYS A 127 -10.46 -13.70 -12.13
C LYS A 127 -11.09 -12.49 -12.82
N LYS A 128 -11.95 -11.74 -12.12
CA LYS A 128 -12.55 -10.52 -12.67
C LYS A 128 -11.52 -9.45 -12.98
N LEU A 129 -10.52 -9.28 -12.10
CA LEU A 129 -9.45 -8.31 -12.31
C LEU A 129 -8.63 -8.63 -13.55
N GLU A 130 -8.32 -9.90 -13.84
CA GLU A 130 -7.56 -10.28 -15.04
C GLU A 130 -8.21 -9.79 -16.34
N ALA A 131 -9.54 -9.82 -16.42
CA ALA A 131 -10.26 -9.27 -17.57
C ALA A 131 -10.13 -7.74 -17.68
N GLU A 132 -10.01 -7.04 -16.56
CA GLU A 132 -9.77 -5.60 -16.55
C GLU A 132 -8.31 -5.27 -16.89
N LEU A 133 -7.36 -6.06 -16.39
CA LEU A 133 -5.94 -5.89 -16.72
C LEU A 133 -5.68 -6.07 -18.23
N ASP A 134 -6.47 -6.90 -18.91
CA ASP A 134 -6.34 -7.06 -20.36
C ASP A 134 -6.66 -5.80 -21.17
N LYS A 135 -7.48 -4.92 -20.63
CA LYS A 135 -7.86 -3.63 -21.24
C LYS A 135 -6.81 -2.53 -21.02
N LEU A 136 -5.80 -2.79 -20.18
CA LEU A 136 -4.70 -1.85 -19.94
C LEU A 136 -3.67 -1.96 -21.05
N ASN A 137 -2.97 -0.84 -21.32
CA ASN A 137 -1.82 -0.76 -22.21
C ASN A 137 -0.68 -0.01 -21.49
N ASP A 138 0.53 -0.05 -22.04
CA ASP A 138 1.71 0.65 -21.55
C ASP A 138 2.06 0.37 -20.08
N VAL A 139 1.84 -0.88 -19.64
CA VAL A 139 2.02 -1.31 -18.25
C VAL A 139 2.91 -2.54 -18.14
N THR A 140 3.76 -2.55 -17.10
CA THR A 140 4.42 -3.76 -16.59
C THR A 140 3.69 -4.22 -15.33
N ILE A 141 3.14 -5.43 -15.38
CA ILE A 141 2.42 -6.07 -14.28
C ILE A 141 3.30 -7.14 -13.65
N TYR A 142 3.43 -7.12 -12.33
CA TYR A 142 4.12 -8.12 -11.52
C TYR A 142 3.09 -8.86 -10.67
N THR A 143 2.70 -10.07 -11.07
CA THR A 143 1.73 -10.88 -10.34
C THR A 143 2.44 -11.79 -9.35
N PHE A 144 2.37 -11.45 -8.07
CA PHE A 144 2.75 -12.31 -6.96
C PHE A 144 1.64 -13.34 -6.75
N ILE A 145 1.90 -14.60 -7.03
CA ILE A 145 0.93 -15.67 -6.74
C ILE A 145 0.85 -15.79 -5.22
N TYR A 146 -0.34 -15.55 -4.69
CA TYR A 146 -0.60 -15.41 -3.25
C TYR A 146 -1.81 -16.27 -2.83
N PRO A 147 -1.63 -17.62 -2.70
CA PRO A 147 -2.72 -18.53 -2.42
C PRO A 147 -3.15 -18.45 -0.95
N LEU A 148 -4.24 -17.76 -0.67
CA LEU A 148 -4.84 -17.66 0.66
C LEU A 148 -5.64 -18.90 1.05
N LYS A 149 -6.05 -19.71 0.06
CA LYS A 149 -6.81 -20.96 0.27
C LYS A 149 -5.90 -22.16 0.10
N ALA A 150 -6.02 -23.17 0.98
CA ALA A 150 -5.21 -24.38 0.89
C ALA A 150 -5.28 -25.06 -0.49
N GLN A 151 -6.46 -25.10 -1.08
CA GLN A 151 -6.68 -25.65 -2.43
C GLN A 151 -5.97 -24.89 -3.56
N SER A 152 -5.54 -23.65 -3.31
CA SER A 152 -4.83 -22.85 -4.28
C SER A 152 -3.34 -23.13 -4.33
N ILE A 153 -2.78 -23.79 -3.32
CA ILE A 153 -1.33 -23.97 -3.18
C ILE A 153 -0.74 -24.84 -4.31
N THR A 154 -1.31 -26.01 -4.57
CA THR A 154 -0.83 -26.94 -5.59
C THR A 154 -0.88 -26.33 -6.98
N VAL A 155 -2.02 -25.73 -7.34
CA VAL A 155 -2.17 -25.10 -8.66
C VAL A 155 -1.26 -23.86 -8.80
N SER A 156 -1.00 -23.11 -7.73
CA SER A 156 -0.05 -21.99 -7.71
C SER A 156 1.38 -22.45 -8.04
N LYS A 157 1.82 -23.55 -7.41
CA LYS A 157 3.13 -24.16 -7.69
C LYS A 157 3.20 -24.65 -9.14
N SER A 158 2.15 -25.29 -9.64
CA SER A 158 2.09 -25.77 -11.03
C SER A 158 2.16 -24.64 -12.06
N ILE A 159 1.45 -23.51 -11.80
CA ILE A 159 1.55 -22.30 -12.65
C ILE A 159 2.99 -21.78 -12.65
N TRP A 160 3.60 -21.63 -11.48
CA TRP A 160 4.97 -21.12 -11.39
C TRP A 160 5.98 -22.01 -12.11
N CYS A 161 5.82 -23.31 -12.04
CA CYS A 161 6.69 -24.30 -12.66
C CYS A 161 6.41 -24.52 -14.17
N ASP A 162 5.44 -23.79 -14.73
CA ASP A 162 5.19 -23.83 -16.16
C ASP A 162 6.26 -23.03 -16.93
N PRO A 163 6.80 -23.53 -18.04
CA PRO A 163 7.76 -22.78 -18.87
C PRO A 163 7.22 -21.42 -19.33
N ASN A 164 5.90 -21.28 -19.45
CA ASN A 164 5.22 -20.04 -19.77
C ASN A 164 4.22 -19.68 -18.66
N GLN A 165 4.77 -19.17 -17.55
CA GLN A 165 4.01 -18.83 -16.36
C GLN A 165 2.83 -17.88 -16.64
N ALA A 166 3.08 -16.83 -17.42
CA ALA A 166 2.04 -15.85 -17.77
C ALA A 166 0.89 -16.46 -18.55
N TYR A 167 1.17 -17.38 -19.46
CA TYR A 167 0.16 -18.13 -20.23
C TYR A 167 -0.64 -19.07 -19.32
N ALA A 168 0.05 -19.84 -18.46
CA ALA A 168 -0.59 -20.76 -17.52
C ALA A 168 -1.52 -20.00 -16.55
N TRP A 169 -1.03 -18.86 -15.99
CA TRP A 169 -1.82 -17.97 -15.16
C TRP A 169 -3.09 -17.49 -15.87
N LYS A 170 -2.93 -16.90 -17.04
CA LYS A 170 -4.05 -16.35 -17.81
C LYS A 170 -5.08 -17.41 -18.23
N ASN A 171 -4.63 -18.58 -18.64
CA ASN A 171 -5.53 -19.67 -19.00
C ASN A 171 -6.38 -20.15 -17.82
N LEU A 172 -5.78 -20.26 -16.63
CA LEU A 172 -6.57 -20.64 -15.46
C LEU A 172 -7.58 -19.56 -15.08
N LEU A 173 -7.15 -18.30 -14.96
CA LEU A 173 -8.03 -17.26 -14.44
C LEU A 173 -9.15 -16.88 -15.44
N GLN A 174 -8.86 -16.88 -16.73
CA GLN A 174 -9.82 -16.42 -17.74
C GLN A 174 -10.60 -17.57 -18.42
N LYS A 175 -9.96 -18.74 -18.57
CA LYS A 175 -10.56 -19.86 -19.31
C LYS A 175 -10.87 -21.07 -18.43
N ASN A 176 -10.54 -21.00 -17.13
CA ASN A 176 -10.63 -22.13 -16.19
C ASN A 176 -9.88 -23.40 -16.67
N VAL A 177 -8.79 -23.23 -17.41
CA VAL A 177 -7.92 -24.33 -17.86
C VAL A 177 -6.81 -24.49 -16.83
N GLU A 178 -6.87 -25.58 -16.08
CA GLU A 178 -5.86 -25.90 -15.07
C GLU A 178 -4.53 -26.30 -15.73
N PRO A 179 -3.38 -25.83 -15.18
CA PRO A 179 -2.08 -26.28 -15.63
C PRO A 179 -1.87 -27.74 -15.24
N LYS A 180 -1.05 -28.46 -16.01
CA LYS A 180 -0.58 -29.78 -15.58
C LYS A 180 0.20 -29.64 -14.29
N GLU A 181 0.03 -30.59 -13.36
CA GLU A 181 0.79 -30.60 -12.12
C GLU A 181 2.29 -30.67 -12.39
N LYS A 182 3.03 -29.75 -11.80
CA LYS A 182 4.49 -29.61 -11.92
C LYS A 182 5.10 -29.19 -10.59
N THR A 183 6.30 -29.64 -10.36
CA THR A 183 7.12 -29.30 -9.19
C THR A 183 8.45 -28.72 -9.61
N CYS A 184 8.87 -27.64 -8.95
CA CYS A 184 10.18 -27.00 -9.10
C CYS A 184 10.45 -26.11 -7.89
N THR A 185 11.62 -25.50 -7.83
CA THR A 185 11.87 -24.43 -6.87
C THR A 185 10.98 -23.24 -7.20
N ASN A 186 10.16 -22.81 -6.24
CA ASN A 186 9.14 -21.79 -6.44
C ASN A 186 9.11 -20.77 -5.29
N PRO A 187 8.56 -19.57 -5.50
CA PRO A 187 8.49 -18.51 -4.49
C PRO A 187 7.20 -18.49 -3.67
N ILE A 188 6.31 -19.47 -3.80
CA ILE A 188 4.95 -19.37 -3.23
C ILE A 188 4.99 -19.12 -1.73
N ASP A 189 5.82 -19.85 -0.98
CA ASP A 189 5.93 -19.67 0.47
C ASP A 189 6.51 -18.29 0.82
N ARG A 190 7.54 -17.83 0.06
CA ARG A 190 8.09 -16.47 0.22
C ARG A 190 7.08 -15.38 -0.08
N ASN A 191 6.21 -15.57 -1.07
CA ASN A 191 5.14 -14.64 -1.40
C ASN A 191 4.10 -14.56 -0.27
N LEU A 192 3.79 -15.68 0.37
CA LEU A 192 2.91 -15.71 1.55
C LEU A 192 3.53 -14.97 2.73
N GLU A 193 4.81 -15.18 3.02
CA GLU A 193 5.53 -14.44 4.06
C GLU A 193 5.62 -12.95 3.74
N LEU A 194 5.93 -12.59 2.49
CA LEU A 194 5.97 -11.21 2.04
C LEU A 194 4.61 -10.53 2.21
N GLY A 195 3.52 -11.15 1.75
CA GLY A 195 2.19 -10.58 1.88
C GLY A 195 1.80 -10.36 3.34
N LYS A 196 2.11 -11.32 4.23
CA LYS A 196 1.90 -11.16 5.67
C LYS A 196 2.70 -9.97 6.22
N LYS A 197 3.98 -9.84 5.86
CA LYS A 197 4.84 -8.72 6.28
C LYS A 197 4.31 -7.37 5.80
N LEU A 198 3.73 -7.31 4.61
CA LEU A 198 3.16 -6.09 4.00
C LEU A 198 1.72 -5.81 4.43
N GLY A 199 1.15 -6.60 5.35
CA GLY A 199 -0.24 -6.45 5.78
C GLY A 199 -1.24 -6.65 4.64
N ILE A 200 -1.03 -7.67 3.80
CA ILE A 200 -1.93 -8.04 2.72
C ILE A 200 -2.86 -9.15 3.23
N GLU A 201 -4.10 -8.76 3.54
CA GLU A 201 -5.09 -9.64 4.16
C GLU A 201 -6.11 -10.20 3.16
N GLY A 202 -6.07 -9.73 1.91
CA GLY A 202 -7.04 -10.15 0.89
C GLY A 202 -6.51 -10.06 -0.53
N THR A 203 -7.18 -10.80 -1.43
CA THR A 203 -6.85 -10.82 -2.86
C THR A 203 -8.05 -10.42 -3.72
N PRO A 204 -7.82 -9.71 -4.82
CA PRO A 204 -6.53 -9.14 -5.21
C PRO A 204 -6.16 -7.94 -4.34
N THR A 205 -4.85 -7.72 -4.14
CA THR A 205 -4.32 -6.45 -3.63
C THR A 205 -3.38 -5.86 -4.66
N LEU A 206 -3.61 -4.62 -5.05
CA LEU A 206 -2.85 -3.88 -6.04
C LEU A 206 -1.86 -2.95 -5.33
N ILE A 207 -0.62 -2.86 -5.85
CA ILE A 207 0.40 -1.91 -5.42
C ILE A 207 0.86 -1.16 -6.66
N PHE A 208 0.63 0.15 -6.68
CA PHE A 208 1.02 1.03 -7.78
C PHE A 208 2.50 1.37 -7.71
N GLY A 209 3.10 1.86 -8.81
CA GLY A 209 4.54 2.13 -8.90
C GLY A 209 5.08 3.13 -7.87
N ASN A 210 4.23 4.00 -7.32
CA ASN A 210 4.58 4.89 -6.21
C ASN A 210 4.41 4.25 -4.82
N GLY A 211 4.02 2.97 -4.76
CA GLY A 211 3.81 2.23 -3.51
C GLY A 211 2.39 2.23 -2.98
N LEU A 212 1.44 3.00 -3.53
CA LEU A 212 0.06 3.00 -3.06
C LEU A 212 -0.53 1.58 -3.11
N LYS A 213 -0.92 1.07 -1.95
CA LYS A 213 -1.58 -0.23 -1.76
C LYS A 213 -3.10 -0.06 -1.74
N MET A 214 -3.80 -0.87 -2.51
CA MET A 214 -5.26 -0.91 -2.55
C MET A 214 -5.77 -2.35 -2.57
N VAL A 215 -6.65 -2.69 -1.64
CA VAL A 215 -7.30 -4.00 -1.57
C VAL A 215 -8.52 -4.04 -2.49
N GLY A 216 -8.75 -5.19 -3.13
CA GLY A 216 -9.87 -5.44 -4.03
C GLY A 216 -9.58 -5.10 -5.48
N GLY A 217 -10.35 -5.72 -6.39
CA GLY A 217 -10.25 -5.48 -7.83
C GLY A 217 -10.65 -4.04 -8.20
N ARG A 218 -10.12 -3.55 -9.31
CA ARG A 218 -10.44 -2.25 -9.89
C ARG A 218 -10.73 -2.42 -11.38
N SER A 219 -11.60 -1.58 -11.93
CA SER A 219 -11.77 -1.52 -13.38
C SER A 219 -10.51 -0.92 -14.04
N ALA A 220 -10.32 -1.20 -15.32
CA ALA A 220 -9.23 -0.60 -16.08
C ALA A 220 -9.31 0.94 -16.10
N GLU A 221 -10.53 1.50 -16.05
CA GLU A 221 -10.75 2.93 -15.99
C GLU A 221 -10.30 3.51 -14.65
N ASP A 222 -10.69 2.88 -13.52
CA ASP A 222 -10.23 3.29 -12.20
C ASP A 222 -8.70 3.26 -12.10
N ILE A 223 -8.07 2.18 -12.61
CA ILE A 223 -6.60 2.07 -12.61
C ILE A 223 -5.96 3.22 -13.39
N ARG A 224 -6.49 3.56 -14.58
CA ARG A 224 -6.00 4.71 -15.36
C ARG A 224 -6.22 6.04 -14.65
N MET A 225 -7.37 6.24 -14.01
CA MET A 225 -7.64 7.45 -13.20
C MET A 225 -6.65 7.57 -12.04
N ILE A 226 -6.39 6.48 -11.33
CA ILE A 226 -5.42 6.46 -10.22
C ILE A 226 -4.02 6.83 -10.72
N TRP A 227 -3.54 6.26 -11.82
CA TRP A 227 -2.24 6.66 -12.40
C TRP A 227 -2.18 8.14 -12.74
N LYS A 228 -3.23 8.68 -13.37
CA LYS A 228 -3.33 10.11 -13.69
C LYS A 228 -3.29 11.00 -12.43
N GLU A 229 -4.03 10.63 -11.38
CA GLU A 229 -4.05 11.38 -10.11
C GLU A 229 -2.73 11.32 -9.36
N LEU A 230 -1.97 10.23 -9.52
CA LEU A 230 -0.66 10.03 -8.91
C LEU A 230 0.48 10.66 -9.73
N GLY A 231 0.21 11.15 -10.94
CA GLY A 231 1.23 11.70 -11.85
C GLY A 231 2.19 10.64 -12.41
N LEU A 232 1.74 9.38 -12.52
CA LEU A 232 2.51 8.24 -13.00
C LEU A 232 2.38 8.06 -14.51
#